data_e6787e844137c119ab600f4178c8f87f
#
_entry.id   e6787e844137c119ab600f4178c8f87f
#
_cell.length_a   1.000
_cell.length_b   1.000
_cell.length_c   1.000
_cell.angle_alpha   90.00
_cell.angle_beta   90.00
_cell.angle_gamma   90.00
#
_symmetry.space_group_name_H-M   'P 1'
#
loop_
_entity.id
_entity.type
_entity.pdbx_description
1 polymer ?
#
loop_
_entity_poly.entity_id
_entity_poly.type
_entity_poly.pdbx_seq_one_letter_code
_entity_poly.pdbx_strand_id
1 'polypeptide(L)'
;MSRIVAVIVLILTLTSCYHATVRHHDAYVAKPSATYADNQMTDTDSTTYDNMSAFYQSHHYAQNYNFMVKADSLALLRQQPEELLNGLPTDSFFVKKGNRLVVVDIRLLKNDPVDSVWVQLARDQYTFGWIHESKLLPNVVPDDPISQFISTFSDTHLLVFLIIISVIAMSYLVHSIRQKHVKAVHFNDIDSFYPTLLALTVATAATFYSSIQMFAPETWRHFYYHPSLNPFAVPTIISVFLISVWSIVIIMIATVDDVFHKLSASHATLYLCGLGAVCAGNYIIYSITTLYYIGYLLLIAYFVYAIKHYVHNNFYKYSCGKCGAKMKRKGICKKCGTINE
;
A
#
# COMPACT_ATOMS: atom_id res chain seq x y z
N MET A 1 -15.85 20.37 -12.59
CA MET A 1 -15.66 20.75 -11.18
C MET A 1 -16.65 20.10 -10.22
N SER A 2 -17.96 20.13 -10.47
CA SER A 2 -18.98 19.55 -9.56
C SER A 2 -18.84 18.03 -9.33
N ARG A 3 -18.50 17.24 -10.36
CA ARG A 3 -18.31 15.77 -10.24
C ARG A 3 -17.06 15.39 -9.43
N ILE A 4 -15.97 16.13 -9.59
CA ILE A 4 -14.73 15.91 -8.81
C ILE A 4 -14.97 16.20 -7.33
N VAL A 5 -15.66 17.30 -7.03
CA VAL A 5 -16.06 17.65 -5.66
C VAL A 5 -16.95 16.56 -5.05
N ALA A 6 -17.94 16.04 -5.81
CA ALA A 6 -18.79 14.96 -5.34
C ALA A 6 -18.01 13.67 -5.05
N VAL A 7 -17.01 13.32 -5.87
CA VAL A 7 -16.14 12.17 -5.65
C VAL A 7 -15.23 12.38 -4.45
N ILE A 8 -14.66 13.57 -4.26
CA ILE A 8 -13.85 13.89 -3.08
C ILE A 8 -14.69 13.80 -1.81
N VAL A 9 -15.93 14.31 -1.83
CA VAL A 9 -16.86 14.19 -0.71
C VAL A 9 -17.21 12.72 -0.44
N LEU A 10 -17.45 11.93 -1.47
CA LEU A 10 -17.71 10.49 -1.35
C LEU A 10 -16.51 9.76 -0.73
N ILE A 11 -15.29 10.06 -1.17
CA ILE A 11 -14.06 9.48 -0.61
C ILE A 11 -13.91 9.87 0.87
N LEU A 12 -14.13 11.13 1.21
CA LEU A 12 -14.07 11.61 2.59
C LEU A 12 -15.13 10.97 3.49
N THR A 13 -16.33 10.71 2.96
CA THR A 13 -17.37 9.99 3.71
C THR A 13 -17.03 8.51 3.91
N LEU A 14 -16.42 7.86 2.93
CA LEU A 14 -15.97 6.47 3.04
C LEU A 14 -14.85 6.32 4.07
N THR A 15 -13.93 7.27 4.18
CA THR A 15 -12.89 7.26 5.23
C THR A 15 -13.46 7.48 6.63
N SER A 16 -14.56 8.23 6.75
CA SER A 16 -15.23 8.44 8.04
C SER A 16 -15.90 7.17 8.59
N CYS A 17 -16.29 6.23 7.71
CA CYS A 17 -16.82 4.93 8.12
C CYS A 17 -15.74 3.92 8.51
N TYR A 18 -14.48 4.18 8.14
CA TYR A 18 -13.35 3.35 8.56
C TYR A 18 -12.86 3.81 9.94
N HIS A 19 -13.67 3.56 10.95
CA HIS A 19 -13.23 3.56 12.34
C HIS A 19 -12.66 2.16 12.60
N ALA A 20 -11.39 1.96 12.30
CA ALA A 20 -10.67 0.89 12.94
C ALA A 20 -10.89 1.08 14.43
N THR A 21 -11.37 0.06 15.07
CA THR A 21 -11.62 0.03 16.52
C THR A 21 -10.28 0.09 17.26
N VAL A 22 -9.58 1.22 17.14
CA VAL A 22 -8.41 1.56 17.95
C VAL A 22 -8.78 1.68 19.45
N ARG A 23 -10.08 1.66 19.76
CA ARG A 23 -10.57 1.80 21.14
C ARG A 23 -10.32 0.60 22.07
N HIS A 24 -9.84 -0.53 21.58
CA HIS A 24 -9.63 -1.69 22.46
C HIS A 24 -8.20 -1.90 22.94
N HIS A 25 -7.18 -1.25 22.32
CA HIS A 25 -5.81 -1.44 22.79
C HIS A 25 -5.42 -0.54 23.96
N ASP A 26 -5.99 0.66 24.07
CA ASP A 26 -5.74 1.53 25.23
C ASP A 26 -6.51 1.08 26.48
N ALA A 27 -7.53 0.22 26.33
CA ALA A 27 -8.32 -0.26 27.46
C ALA A 27 -7.61 -1.37 28.27
N TYR A 28 -6.62 -2.05 27.70
CA TYR A 28 -5.84 -3.07 28.43
C TYR A 28 -4.59 -2.53 29.12
N VAL A 29 -4.21 -1.29 28.84
CA VAL A 29 -3.28 -0.51 29.67
C VAL A 29 -4.04 0.42 30.61
N ALA A 30 -5.36 0.25 30.77
CA ALA A 30 -6.12 0.94 31.78
C ALA A 30 -5.61 0.47 33.17
N LYS A 31 -4.92 1.39 33.88
CA LYS A 31 -4.70 1.30 35.31
C LYS A 31 -5.97 0.70 35.94
N PRO A 32 -5.84 -0.33 36.75
CA PRO A 32 -6.97 -0.77 37.58
C PRO A 32 -7.49 0.46 38.33
N SER A 33 -8.74 0.81 38.13
CA SER A 33 -9.40 1.85 38.92
C SER A 33 -9.23 1.47 40.38
N ALA A 34 -8.49 2.29 41.08
CA ALA A 34 -8.28 2.15 42.53
C ALA A 34 -9.61 2.34 43.24
N THR A 35 -10.32 1.26 43.42
CA THR A 35 -11.37 1.13 44.43
C THR A 35 -11.60 -0.36 44.67
N TYR A 36 -10.74 -0.98 45.41
CA TYR A 36 -10.99 -2.02 46.42
C TYR A 36 -9.65 -2.37 47.09
N ALA A 37 -9.60 -2.00 48.36
CA ALA A 37 -8.79 -2.49 49.47
C ALA A 37 -7.54 -3.32 49.15
N ASP A 38 -6.38 -2.68 49.41
CA ASP A 38 -5.28 -3.20 50.20
C ASP A 38 -5.26 -4.73 50.39
N ASN A 39 -4.52 -5.43 49.48
CA ASN A 39 -3.85 -6.70 49.78
C ASN A 39 -2.84 -7.00 48.67
N GLN A 40 -1.56 -6.87 49.02
CA GLN A 40 -0.39 -7.52 48.43
C GLN A 40 -0.46 -7.80 46.90
N MET A 41 -0.07 -6.81 46.13
CA MET A 41 0.40 -7.06 44.78
C MET A 41 1.64 -7.96 44.87
N THR A 42 1.52 -9.20 44.47
CA THR A 42 2.63 -10.13 44.39
C THR A 42 3.51 -9.68 43.18
N ASP A 43 4.83 -9.68 43.33
CA ASP A 43 5.84 -9.34 42.34
C ASP A 43 5.66 -10.07 40.99
N THR A 44 4.84 -11.09 40.93
CA THR A 44 4.53 -11.90 39.75
C THR A 44 3.67 -11.17 38.73
N ASP A 45 2.77 -10.26 39.14
CA ASP A 45 1.89 -9.56 38.20
C ASP A 45 2.61 -8.46 37.43
N SER A 46 3.51 -7.71 38.08
CA SER A 46 4.29 -6.65 37.41
C SER A 46 5.22 -7.19 36.33
N THR A 47 5.88 -8.33 36.60
CA THR A 47 6.77 -8.97 35.62
C THR A 47 6.02 -9.55 34.42
N THR A 48 4.79 -9.99 34.59
CA THR A 48 3.93 -10.50 33.52
C THR A 48 3.47 -9.35 32.61
N TYR A 49 3.05 -8.23 33.18
CA TYR A 49 2.65 -7.03 32.39
C TYR A 49 3.83 -6.44 31.62
N ASP A 50 5.02 -6.35 32.21
CA ASP A 50 6.22 -5.86 31.56
C ASP A 50 6.63 -6.76 30.39
N ASN A 51 6.56 -8.07 30.54
CA ASN A 51 6.84 -9.04 29.49
C ASN A 51 5.83 -8.96 28.34
N MET A 52 4.53 -8.77 28.62
CA MET A 52 3.50 -8.64 27.59
C MET A 52 3.59 -7.32 26.84
N SER A 53 3.94 -6.23 27.50
CA SER A 53 4.17 -4.93 26.85
C SER A 53 5.38 -4.97 25.95
N ALA A 54 6.47 -5.60 26.36
CA ALA A 54 7.67 -5.83 25.57
C ALA A 54 7.37 -6.74 24.36
N PHE A 55 6.57 -7.79 24.57
CA PHE A 55 6.11 -8.67 23.49
C PHE A 55 5.32 -7.87 22.43
N TYR A 56 4.34 -7.08 22.83
CA TYR A 56 3.54 -6.27 21.92
C TYR A 56 4.40 -5.30 21.09
N GLN A 57 5.38 -4.65 21.72
CA GLN A 57 6.28 -3.74 21.02
C GLN A 57 7.11 -4.44 19.94
N SER A 58 7.53 -5.68 20.17
CA SER A 58 8.37 -6.44 19.23
C SER A 58 7.58 -7.23 18.19
N HIS A 59 6.36 -7.69 18.51
CA HIS A 59 5.55 -8.58 17.65
C HIS A 59 4.35 -7.89 17.01
N HIS A 60 3.95 -6.70 17.52
CA HIS A 60 2.84 -5.86 17.03
C HIS A 60 1.44 -6.46 17.12
N TYR A 61 1.25 -7.57 17.85
CA TYR A 61 -0.05 -8.14 18.17
C TYR A 61 -0.09 -8.60 19.63
N ALA A 62 -1.28 -8.78 20.18
CA ALA A 62 -1.51 -9.19 21.55
C ALA A 62 -2.75 -10.11 21.64
N GLN A 63 -3.16 -10.44 22.86
CA GLN A 63 -4.46 -11.11 23.10
C GLN A 63 -5.60 -10.29 22.47
N ASN A 64 -6.62 -11.00 21.99
CA ASN A 64 -7.77 -10.47 21.26
C ASN A 64 -7.46 -9.90 19.86
N TYR A 65 -6.25 -10.10 19.35
CA TYR A 65 -5.91 -9.74 17.99
C TYR A 65 -6.52 -10.74 16.98
N ASN A 66 -7.02 -10.25 15.86
CA ASN A 66 -7.69 -11.06 14.84
C ASN A 66 -6.79 -11.32 13.66
N PHE A 67 -6.69 -12.59 13.28
CA PHE A 67 -6.02 -13.06 12.08
C PHE A 67 -7.00 -13.74 11.12
N MET A 68 -6.70 -13.71 9.83
CA MET A 68 -7.34 -14.53 8.82
C MET A 68 -6.33 -15.53 8.24
N VAL A 69 -6.73 -16.78 8.07
CA VAL A 69 -5.89 -17.85 7.51
C VAL A 69 -5.68 -17.59 6.02
N LYS A 70 -4.42 -17.41 5.61
CA LYS A 70 -3.98 -17.23 4.21
C LYS A 70 -3.64 -18.56 3.53
N ALA A 71 -3.03 -19.48 4.27
CA ALA A 71 -2.69 -20.82 3.78
C ALA A 71 -3.94 -21.66 3.50
N ASP A 72 -3.84 -22.68 2.65
CA ASP A 72 -4.97 -23.56 2.35
C ASP A 72 -5.45 -24.32 3.60
N SER A 73 -4.53 -24.67 4.50
CA SER A 73 -4.84 -25.22 5.81
C SER A 73 -3.77 -24.84 6.85
N LEU A 74 -4.19 -24.63 8.09
CA LEU A 74 -3.32 -24.36 9.23
C LEU A 74 -3.60 -25.42 10.31
N ALA A 75 -2.57 -26.16 10.72
CA ALA A 75 -2.66 -27.17 11.78
C ALA A 75 -2.53 -26.50 13.16
N LEU A 76 -3.50 -26.73 14.02
CA LEU A 76 -3.47 -26.31 15.42
C LEU A 76 -3.43 -27.53 16.33
N LEU A 77 -2.67 -27.48 17.41
CA LEU A 77 -2.50 -28.52 18.41
C LEU A 77 -3.51 -28.31 19.54
N ARG A 78 -4.15 -29.38 19.99
CA ARG A 78 -5.14 -29.33 21.08
C ARG A 78 -4.49 -29.25 22.45
N GLN A 79 -3.33 -29.92 22.60
CA GLN A 79 -2.58 -29.98 23.84
C GLN A 79 -1.94 -28.66 24.19
N GLN A 80 -1.74 -28.44 25.46
CA GLN A 80 -0.99 -27.28 25.96
C GLN A 80 0.51 -27.42 25.62
N PRO A 81 1.22 -26.31 25.41
CA PRO A 81 2.65 -26.34 25.06
C PRO A 81 3.50 -27.12 26.06
N GLU A 82 3.19 -27.03 27.33
CA GLU A 82 3.91 -27.73 28.42
C GLU A 82 3.72 -29.26 28.36
N GLU A 83 2.55 -29.71 27.91
CA GLU A 83 2.26 -31.16 27.74
C GLU A 83 3.06 -31.72 26.55
N LEU A 84 3.22 -30.92 25.48
CA LEU A 84 3.98 -31.29 24.29
C LEU A 84 5.47 -31.45 24.60
N LEU A 85 6.04 -30.55 25.39
CA LEU A 85 7.44 -30.62 25.81
C LEU A 85 7.70 -31.83 26.71
N ASN A 86 6.69 -32.33 27.41
CA ASN A 86 6.77 -33.55 28.22
C ASN A 86 6.56 -34.86 27.43
N GLY A 87 6.46 -34.79 26.10
CA GLY A 87 6.37 -35.95 25.22
C GLY A 87 4.99 -36.62 25.19
N LEU A 88 3.93 -35.93 25.56
CA LEU A 88 2.58 -36.45 25.42
C LEU A 88 2.14 -36.54 23.98
N PRO A 89 1.29 -37.51 23.58
CA PRO A 89 0.82 -37.66 22.21
C PRO A 89 0.06 -36.42 21.74
N THR A 90 0.39 -35.98 20.55
CA THR A 90 -0.16 -34.79 19.90
C THR A 90 -1.43 -35.11 19.11
N ASP A 91 -2.52 -34.38 19.39
CA ASP A 91 -3.70 -34.33 18.55
C ASP A 91 -3.76 -32.96 17.85
N SER A 92 -3.98 -32.96 16.55
CA SER A 92 -4.06 -31.75 15.74
C SER A 92 -5.32 -31.70 14.91
N PHE A 93 -5.83 -30.52 14.68
CA PHE A 93 -6.91 -30.27 13.74
C PHE A 93 -6.55 -29.16 12.78
N PHE A 94 -7.24 -29.11 11.66
CA PHE A 94 -6.93 -28.17 10.59
C PHE A 94 -7.99 -27.07 10.49
N VAL A 95 -7.51 -25.84 10.36
CA VAL A 95 -8.33 -24.66 10.04
C VAL A 95 -8.10 -24.28 8.60
N LYS A 96 -9.18 -24.03 7.84
CA LYS A 96 -9.14 -23.77 6.40
C LYS A 96 -8.87 -22.29 6.09
N LYS A 97 -8.39 -22.05 4.88
CA LYS A 97 -8.20 -20.72 4.30
C LYS A 97 -9.47 -19.85 4.45
N GLY A 98 -9.28 -18.59 4.78
CA GLY A 98 -10.34 -17.61 4.98
C GLY A 98 -11.04 -17.68 6.33
N ASN A 99 -10.71 -18.66 7.20
CA ASN A 99 -11.22 -18.67 8.55
C ASN A 99 -10.58 -17.56 9.38
N ARG A 100 -11.39 -16.90 10.20
CA ARG A 100 -10.94 -15.90 11.17
C ARG A 100 -10.56 -16.57 12.47
N LEU A 101 -9.45 -16.12 13.02
CA LEU A 101 -8.88 -16.63 14.27
C LEU A 101 -8.61 -15.47 15.21
N VAL A 102 -8.94 -15.66 16.49
CA VAL A 102 -8.65 -14.70 17.55
C VAL A 102 -7.52 -15.24 18.39
N VAL A 103 -6.55 -14.41 18.74
CA VAL A 103 -5.51 -14.72 19.70
C VAL A 103 -6.11 -14.74 21.09
N VAL A 104 -6.15 -15.91 21.73
CA VAL A 104 -6.71 -16.09 23.07
C VAL A 104 -5.66 -15.93 24.16
N ASP A 105 -4.49 -16.57 23.95
CA ASP A 105 -3.39 -16.55 24.91
C ASP A 105 -2.03 -16.59 24.19
N ILE A 106 -1.00 -16.09 24.85
CA ILE A 106 0.38 -16.09 24.35
C ILE A 106 1.26 -16.57 25.50
N ARG A 107 2.06 -17.64 25.26
CA ARG A 107 2.99 -18.19 26.22
C ARG A 107 4.42 -18.14 25.73
N LEU A 108 5.30 -17.72 26.59
CA LEU A 108 6.73 -17.63 26.33
C LEU A 108 7.44 -18.78 27.06
N LEU A 109 7.79 -19.85 26.33
CA LEU A 109 8.50 -21.03 26.85
C LEU A 109 9.97 -21.00 26.44
N LYS A 110 10.82 -20.48 27.28
CA LYS A 110 12.27 -20.32 27.02
C LYS A 110 13.02 -21.63 26.74
N ASN A 111 12.44 -22.77 27.14
CA ASN A 111 13.06 -24.09 27.02
C ASN A 111 12.62 -24.84 25.73
N ASP A 112 11.81 -24.24 24.89
CA ASP A 112 11.41 -24.84 23.63
C ASP A 112 12.53 -24.68 22.59
N PRO A 113 13.04 -25.80 22.00
CA PRO A 113 14.14 -25.75 21.04
C PRO A 113 13.72 -25.22 19.66
N VAL A 114 12.42 -25.16 19.36
CA VAL A 114 11.88 -24.77 18.04
C VAL A 114 11.52 -23.29 18.01
N ASP A 115 10.73 -22.86 18.97
CA ASP A 115 10.26 -21.47 19.09
C ASP A 115 9.78 -21.21 20.52
N SER A 116 10.26 -20.14 21.13
CA SER A 116 9.88 -19.77 22.48
C SER A 116 8.46 -19.22 22.59
N VAL A 117 7.84 -18.84 21.47
CA VAL A 117 6.52 -18.19 21.45
C VAL A 117 5.44 -19.16 20.99
N TRP A 118 4.51 -19.42 21.88
CA TRP A 118 3.32 -20.20 21.60
C TRP A 118 2.07 -19.31 21.61
N VAL A 119 1.25 -19.45 20.60
CA VAL A 119 0.03 -18.67 20.44
C VAL A 119 -1.17 -19.59 20.45
N GLN A 120 -2.11 -19.32 21.37
CA GLN A 120 -3.40 -19.96 21.38
C GLN A 120 -4.36 -19.20 20.50
N LEU A 121 -4.97 -19.88 19.54
CA LEU A 121 -5.91 -19.32 18.60
C LEU A 121 -7.28 -19.99 18.75
N ALA A 122 -8.34 -19.20 18.67
CA ALA A 122 -9.71 -19.68 18.64
C ALA A 122 -10.37 -19.26 17.33
N ARG A 123 -11.10 -20.20 16.71
CA ARG A 123 -12.01 -19.91 15.60
C ARG A 123 -13.43 -19.64 16.11
N ASP A 124 -13.84 -20.41 17.09
CA ASP A 124 -15.15 -20.35 17.74
C ASP A 124 -15.03 -20.84 19.20
N GLN A 125 -16.14 -20.86 19.94
CA GLN A 125 -16.17 -21.26 21.35
C GLN A 125 -15.71 -22.70 21.62
N TYR A 126 -15.68 -23.57 20.60
CA TYR A 126 -15.35 -24.99 20.73
C TYR A 126 -14.06 -25.36 20.00
N THR A 127 -13.58 -24.47 19.09
CA THR A 127 -12.42 -24.78 18.25
C THR A 127 -11.28 -23.82 18.58
N PHE A 128 -10.38 -24.28 19.43
CA PHE A 128 -9.18 -23.56 19.81
C PHE A 128 -7.99 -24.52 19.90
N GLY A 129 -6.80 -23.98 19.67
CA GLY A 129 -5.57 -24.78 19.69
C GLY A 129 -4.33 -23.91 19.70
N TRP A 130 -3.19 -24.55 19.89
CA TRP A 130 -1.89 -23.92 20.04
C TRP A 130 -1.04 -24.09 18.77
N ILE A 131 -0.20 -23.11 18.52
CA ILE A 131 0.76 -23.14 17.42
C ILE A 131 1.97 -22.26 17.76
N HIS A 132 3.15 -22.63 17.26
CA HIS A 132 4.32 -21.75 17.34
C HIS A 132 4.12 -20.50 16.47
N GLU A 133 4.61 -19.36 16.93
CA GLU A 133 4.53 -18.10 16.18
C GLU A 133 5.20 -18.20 14.80
N SER A 134 6.36 -18.82 14.76
CA SER A 134 7.12 -19.05 13.51
C SER A 134 6.35 -19.83 12.45
N LYS A 135 5.42 -20.70 12.86
CA LYS A 135 4.50 -21.43 11.97
C LYS A 135 3.20 -20.67 11.69
N LEU A 136 2.82 -19.76 12.59
CA LEU A 136 1.59 -18.98 12.48
C LEU A 136 1.75 -17.85 11.46
N LEU A 137 2.69 -16.94 11.69
CA LEU A 137 2.80 -15.67 10.97
C LEU A 137 2.94 -15.80 9.45
N PRO A 138 3.65 -16.79 8.88
CA PRO A 138 3.69 -16.98 7.42
C PRO A 138 2.35 -17.41 6.81
N ASN A 139 1.46 -18.01 7.62
CA ASN A 139 0.22 -18.65 7.19
C ASN A 139 -1.04 -17.84 7.49
N VAL A 140 -0.91 -16.70 8.13
CA VAL A 140 -2.02 -15.81 8.46
C VAL A 140 -1.74 -14.37 8.02
N VAL A 141 -2.80 -13.58 7.96
CA VAL A 141 -2.74 -12.13 7.75
C VAL A 141 -3.63 -11.45 8.80
N PRO A 142 -3.36 -10.21 9.20
CA PRO A 142 -4.29 -9.44 10.02
C PRO A 142 -5.70 -9.43 9.41
N ASP A 143 -6.73 -9.58 10.22
CA ASP A 143 -8.12 -9.52 9.75
C ASP A 143 -8.56 -8.06 9.55
N ASP A 144 -7.87 -7.39 8.65
CA ASP A 144 -8.12 -6.02 8.23
C ASP A 144 -8.03 -5.92 6.71
N PRO A 145 -8.97 -5.24 6.02
CA PRO A 145 -8.97 -5.14 4.57
C PRO A 145 -7.70 -4.54 3.97
N ILE A 146 -7.07 -3.58 4.66
CA ILE A 146 -5.84 -2.93 4.18
C ILE A 146 -4.66 -3.90 4.27
N SER A 147 -4.52 -4.60 5.39
CA SER A 147 -3.47 -5.61 5.59
C SER A 147 -3.62 -6.78 4.62
N GLN A 148 -4.84 -7.23 4.37
CA GLN A 148 -5.15 -8.25 3.37
C GLN A 148 -4.79 -7.77 1.96
N PHE A 149 -5.11 -6.52 1.61
CA PHE A 149 -4.72 -5.91 0.35
C PHE A 149 -3.19 -5.84 0.21
N ILE A 150 -2.49 -5.33 1.23
CA ILE A 150 -1.03 -5.27 1.26
C ILE A 150 -0.44 -6.67 1.08
N SER A 151 -0.93 -7.68 1.83
CA SER A 151 -0.47 -9.07 1.72
C SER A 151 -0.68 -9.64 0.32
N THR A 152 -1.83 -9.39 -0.31
CA THR A 152 -2.15 -9.86 -1.66
C THR A 152 -1.21 -9.23 -2.70
N PHE A 153 -0.97 -7.92 -2.62
CA PHE A 153 -0.07 -7.24 -3.54
C PHE A 153 1.42 -7.49 -3.27
N SER A 154 1.77 -7.91 -2.06
CA SER A 154 3.12 -8.33 -1.70
C SER A 154 3.41 -9.78 -2.09
N ASP A 155 2.42 -10.53 -2.57
CA ASP A 155 2.60 -11.90 -3.02
C ASP A 155 3.49 -11.94 -4.27
N THR A 156 4.58 -12.72 -4.19
CA THR A 156 5.58 -12.83 -5.26
C THR A 156 4.98 -13.27 -6.59
N HIS A 157 4.00 -14.17 -6.56
CA HIS A 157 3.32 -14.65 -7.77
C HIS A 157 2.53 -13.54 -8.47
N LEU A 158 1.82 -12.73 -7.70
CA LEU A 158 1.06 -11.60 -8.23
C LEU A 158 1.99 -10.53 -8.78
N LEU A 159 3.11 -10.25 -8.10
CA LEU A 159 4.12 -9.30 -8.56
C LEU A 159 4.74 -9.75 -9.90
N VAL A 160 5.13 -11.03 -10.02
CA VAL A 160 5.63 -11.60 -11.27
C VAL A 160 4.59 -11.49 -12.38
N PHE A 161 3.33 -11.79 -12.11
CA PHE A 161 2.23 -11.66 -13.06
C PHE A 161 2.05 -10.21 -13.53
N LEU A 162 2.08 -9.24 -12.62
CA LEU A 162 2.02 -7.81 -12.94
C LEU A 162 3.22 -7.36 -13.81
N ILE A 163 4.42 -7.86 -13.53
CA ILE A 163 5.61 -7.59 -14.36
C ILE A 163 5.39 -8.11 -15.79
N ILE A 164 4.94 -9.35 -15.94
CA ILE A 164 4.69 -9.97 -17.25
C ILE A 164 3.65 -9.16 -18.04
N ILE A 165 2.52 -8.82 -17.42
CA ILE A 165 1.48 -8.00 -18.07
C ILE A 165 2.04 -6.63 -18.46
N SER A 166 2.81 -5.98 -17.59
CA SER A 166 3.43 -4.67 -17.87
C SER A 166 4.37 -4.73 -19.05
N VAL A 167 5.19 -5.79 -19.17
CA VAL A 167 6.11 -6.00 -20.30
C VAL A 167 5.33 -6.23 -21.60
N ILE A 168 4.28 -7.04 -21.57
CA ILE A 168 3.42 -7.31 -22.73
C ILE A 168 2.72 -6.00 -23.18
N ALA A 169 2.13 -5.25 -22.23
CA ALA A 169 1.46 -3.99 -22.51
C ALA A 169 2.43 -2.95 -23.09
N MET A 170 3.63 -2.85 -22.52
CA MET A 170 4.67 -1.94 -23.01
C MET A 170 5.15 -2.34 -24.41
N SER A 171 5.36 -3.63 -24.66
CA SER A 171 5.76 -4.16 -25.98
C SER A 171 4.69 -3.86 -27.05
N TYR A 172 3.41 -4.08 -26.71
CA TYR A 172 2.29 -3.76 -27.57
C TYR A 172 2.21 -2.25 -27.86
N LEU A 173 2.41 -1.42 -26.85
CA LEU A 173 2.41 0.03 -26.97
C LEU A 173 3.53 0.51 -27.91
N VAL A 174 4.75 0.01 -27.70
CA VAL A 174 5.91 0.33 -28.58
C VAL A 174 5.67 -0.14 -30.00
N HIS A 175 5.12 -1.33 -30.21
CA HIS A 175 4.77 -1.85 -31.52
C HIS A 175 3.72 -0.98 -32.24
N SER A 176 2.66 -0.60 -31.53
CA SER A 176 1.58 0.25 -32.02
C SER A 176 2.05 1.67 -32.39
N ILE A 177 2.96 2.24 -31.60
CA ILE A 177 3.60 3.52 -31.88
C ILE A 177 4.46 3.43 -33.15
N ARG A 178 5.25 2.36 -33.30
CA ARG A 178 6.11 2.17 -34.49
C ARG A 178 5.31 2.03 -35.79
N GLN A 179 4.11 1.46 -35.73
CA GLN A 179 3.22 1.32 -36.88
C GLN A 179 2.47 2.63 -37.26
N LYS A 180 2.72 3.75 -36.58
CA LYS A 180 2.10 5.08 -36.82
C LYS A 180 0.55 5.11 -36.73
N HIS A 181 -0.09 4.05 -36.21
CA HIS A 181 -1.54 3.95 -36.09
C HIS A 181 -2.10 4.54 -34.79
N VAL A 182 -1.27 4.76 -33.79
CA VAL A 182 -1.68 5.32 -32.49
C VAL A 182 -0.76 6.47 -32.14
N LYS A 183 -1.34 7.61 -31.75
CA LYS A 183 -0.57 8.69 -31.13
C LYS A 183 0.05 8.15 -29.84
N ALA A 184 1.36 8.35 -29.69
CA ALA A 184 2.07 7.89 -28.50
C ALA A 184 1.39 8.45 -27.24
N VAL A 185 1.13 7.59 -26.25
CA VAL A 185 0.74 8.01 -24.90
C VAL A 185 1.96 8.69 -24.27
N HIS A 186 2.23 9.89 -24.73
CA HIS A 186 3.34 10.70 -24.24
C HIS A 186 2.80 12.09 -23.87
N PHE A 187 3.50 12.79 -23.00
CA PHE A 187 3.25 14.10 -22.40
C PHE A 187 2.56 15.17 -23.30
N ASN A 188 2.34 14.92 -24.60
CA ASN A 188 1.84 15.88 -25.58
C ASN A 188 0.54 15.49 -26.29
N ASP A 189 0.01 14.30 -26.07
CA ASP A 189 -1.13 13.84 -26.90
C ASP A 189 -2.47 14.41 -26.45
N ILE A 190 -2.55 14.81 -25.22
CA ILE A 190 -3.71 15.50 -24.65
C ILE A 190 -3.18 16.77 -24.00
N ASP A 191 -3.86 17.91 -24.26
CA ASP A 191 -3.55 19.19 -23.61
C ASP A 191 -3.98 19.13 -22.13
N SER A 192 -3.31 18.24 -21.38
CA SER A 192 -3.55 17.97 -19.96
C SER A 192 -2.26 17.62 -19.23
N PHE A 193 -2.14 18.13 -18.00
CA PHE A 193 -1.05 17.78 -17.11
C PHE A 193 -1.35 16.58 -16.20
N TYR A 194 -2.63 16.19 -16.06
CA TYR A 194 -3.04 15.13 -15.14
C TYR A 194 -2.36 13.77 -15.40
N PRO A 195 -2.22 13.27 -16.65
CA PRO A 195 -1.52 12.01 -16.91
C PRO A 195 -0.05 12.03 -16.47
N THR A 196 0.63 13.12 -16.74
CA THR A 196 2.04 13.34 -16.31
C THR A 196 2.13 13.40 -14.79
N LEU A 197 1.21 14.13 -14.15
CA LEU A 197 1.16 14.26 -12.71
C LEU A 197 0.88 12.90 -12.05
N LEU A 198 -0.01 12.09 -12.62
CA LEU A 198 -0.27 10.73 -12.16
C LEU A 198 1.00 9.87 -12.20
N ALA A 199 1.69 9.86 -13.32
CA ALA A 199 2.92 9.09 -13.49
C ALA A 199 4.03 9.52 -12.51
N LEU A 200 4.18 10.83 -12.26
CA LEU A 200 5.11 11.38 -11.27
C LEU A 200 4.73 10.99 -9.84
N THR A 201 3.44 11.07 -9.50
CA THR A 201 2.97 10.73 -8.16
C THR A 201 3.14 9.24 -7.88
N VAL A 202 2.92 8.37 -8.87
CA VAL A 202 3.18 6.92 -8.76
C VAL A 202 4.68 6.66 -8.55
N ALA A 203 5.57 7.31 -9.32
CA ALA A 203 7.01 7.18 -9.13
C ALA A 203 7.45 7.64 -7.73
N THR A 204 6.88 8.74 -7.25
CA THR A 204 7.14 9.27 -5.90
C THR A 204 6.67 8.30 -4.83
N ALA A 205 5.44 7.79 -4.93
CA ALA A 205 4.89 6.83 -3.98
C ALA A 205 5.72 5.52 -3.94
N ALA A 206 6.16 5.02 -5.09
CA ALA A 206 7.02 3.84 -5.18
C ALA A 206 8.37 4.05 -4.49
N THR A 207 8.98 5.23 -4.69
CA THR A 207 10.22 5.62 -4.01
C THR A 207 10.03 5.70 -2.49
N PHE A 208 8.94 6.33 -2.02
CA PHE A 208 8.64 6.39 -0.58
C PHE A 208 8.38 5.01 0.01
N TYR A 209 7.62 4.16 -0.66
CA TYR A 209 7.36 2.79 -0.21
C TYR A 209 8.66 2.00 0.00
N SER A 210 9.55 1.99 -0.99
CA SER A 210 10.83 1.32 -0.89
C SER A 210 11.74 1.94 0.18
N SER A 211 11.69 3.27 0.35
CA SER A 211 12.44 3.97 1.39
C SER A 211 11.95 3.59 2.79
N ILE A 212 10.64 3.46 3.00
CA ILE A 212 10.08 3.04 4.29
C ILE A 212 10.55 1.63 4.63
N GLN A 213 10.50 0.69 3.68
CA GLN A 213 10.97 -0.67 3.89
C GLN A 213 12.46 -0.74 4.22
N MET A 214 13.27 0.16 3.66
CA MET A 214 14.72 0.19 3.87
C MET A 214 15.11 0.87 5.18
N PHE A 215 14.48 2.01 5.52
CA PHE A 215 14.91 2.85 6.64
C PHE A 215 14.03 2.74 7.89
N ALA A 216 12.79 2.28 7.75
CA ALA A 216 11.84 2.18 8.84
C ALA A 216 10.98 0.89 8.75
N PRO A 217 11.61 -0.31 8.67
CA PRO A 217 10.88 -1.57 8.50
C PRO A 217 9.92 -1.85 9.68
N GLU A 218 10.32 -1.52 10.91
CA GLU A 218 9.47 -1.70 12.10
C GLU A 218 8.24 -0.79 12.07
N THR A 219 8.38 0.44 11.60
CA THR A 219 7.24 1.35 11.43
C THR A 219 6.27 0.82 10.37
N TRP A 220 6.80 0.25 9.28
CA TRP A 220 5.98 -0.40 8.26
C TRP A 220 5.27 -1.63 8.81
N ARG A 221 5.99 -2.46 9.58
CA ARG A 221 5.44 -3.65 10.23
C ARG A 221 4.32 -3.29 11.20
N HIS A 222 4.52 -2.27 12.05
CA HIS A 222 3.48 -1.77 12.93
C HIS A 222 2.24 -1.30 12.14
N PHE A 223 2.44 -0.55 11.05
CA PHE A 223 1.34 -0.12 10.17
C PHE A 223 0.61 -1.31 9.52
N TYR A 224 1.33 -2.36 9.15
CA TYR A 224 0.73 -3.58 8.58
C TYR A 224 -0.20 -4.28 9.56
N TYR A 225 0.15 -4.32 10.85
CA TYR A 225 -0.70 -4.90 11.89
C TYR A 225 -1.82 -3.96 12.34
N HIS A 226 -1.61 -2.66 12.29
CA HIS A 226 -2.55 -1.63 12.74
C HIS A 226 -2.74 -0.56 11.66
N PRO A 227 -3.32 -0.91 10.50
CA PRO A 227 -3.45 0.02 9.40
C PRO A 227 -4.47 1.11 9.69
N SER A 228 -4.23 2.29 9.13
CA SER A 228 -5.16 3.42 9.15
C SER A 228 -5.15 4.13 7.81
N LEU A 229 -6.32 4.50 7.31
CA LEU A 229 -6.43 5.34 6.11
C LEU A 229 -6.27 6.84 6.42
N ASN A 230 -6.28 7.19 7.70
CA ASN A 230 -6.09 8.58 8.12
C ASN A 230 -4.60 8.92 8.16
N PRO A 231 -4.10 9.79 7.25
CA PRO A 231 -2.69 10.14 7.21
C PRO A 231 -2.22 10.91 8.46
N PHE A 232 -3.14 11.52 9.21
CA PHE A 232 -2.81 12.28 10.41
C PHE A 232 -2.77 11.43 11.69
N ALA A 233 -3.16 10.17 11.61
CA ALA A 233 -3.19 9.23 12.75
C ALA A 233 -1.99 8.26 12.75
N VAL A 234 -1.03 8.43 11.85
CA VAL A 234 0.12 7.53 11.66
C VAL A 234 1.43 8.30 11.77
N PRO A 235 2.58 7.63 12.01
CA PRO A 235 3.89 8.28 12.02
C PRO A 235 4.17 9.05 10.73
N THR A 236 4.92 10.16 10.82
CA THR A 236 5.15 11.11 9.73
C THR A 236 5.60 10.46 8.41
N ILE A 237 6.46 9.45 8.47
CA ILE A 237 6.95 8.76 7.28
C ILE A 237 5.82 8.00 6.55
N ILE A 238 4.94 7.34 7.29
CA ILE A 238 3.75 6.67 6.75
C ILE A 238 2.71 7.70 6.30
N SER A 239 2.57 8.81 7.03
CA SER A 239 1.68 9.93 6.67
C SER A 239 1.98 10.46 5.26
N VAL A 240 3.25 10.76 4.96
CA VAL A 240 3.68 11.23 3.63
C VAL A 240 3.38 10.19 2.55
N PHE A 241 3.62 8.91 2.84
CA PHE A 241 3.27 7.82 1.93
C PHE A 241 1.75 7.76 1.68
N LEU A 242 0.92 7.80 2.72
CA LEU A 242 -0.55 7.80 2.58
C LEU A 242 -1.07 9.01 1.81
N ILE A 243 -0.50 10.20 2.04
CA ILE A 243 -0.84 11.40 1.25
C ILE A 243 -0.53 11.17 -0.23
N SER A 244 0.59 10.53 -0.56
CA SER A 244 0.93 10.20 -1.95
C SER A 244 -0.06 9.20 -2.55
N VAL A 245 -0.50 8.18 -1.80
CA VAL A 245 -1.52 7.20 -2.22
C VAL A 245 -2.88 7.88 -2.46
N TRP A 246 -3.32 8.75 -1.54
CA TRP A 246 -4.54 9.53 -1.73
C TRP A 246 -4.45 10.47 -2.95
N SER A 247 -3.29 11.08 -3.15
CA SER A 247 -3.02 11.92 -4.33
C SER A 247 -3.14 11.12 -5.62
N ILE A 248 -2.62 9.88 -5.67
CA ILE A 248 -2.78 8.99 -6.83
C ILE A 248 -4.27 8.76 -7.14
N VAL A 249 -5.09 8.46 -6.14
CA VAL A 249 -6.51 8.20 -6.32
C VAL A 249 -7.22 9.45 -6.88
N ILE A 250 -6.98 10.62 -6.30
CA ILE A 250 -7.59 11.88 -6.73
C ILE A 250 -7.16 12.25 -8.16
N ILE A 251 -5.86 12.19 -8.45
CA ILE A 251 -5.32 12.52 -9.76
C ILE A 251 -5.78 11.51 -10.81
N MET A 252 -5.86 10.22 -10.46
CA MET A 252 -6.37 9.18 -11.36
C MET A 252 -7.80 9.47 -11.78
N ILE A 253 -8.69 9.82 -10.85
CA ILE A 253 -10.08 10.19 -11.15
C ILE A 253 -10.13 11.43 -12.04
N ALA A 254 -9.33 12.46 -11.74
CA ALA A 254 -9.23 13.65 -12.56
C ALA A 254 -8.68 13.33 -13.97
N THR A 255 -7.71 12.42 -14.07
CA THR A 255 -7.16 11.97 -15.34
C THR A 255 -8.22 11.25 -16.19
N VAL A 256 -8.97 10.34 -15.59
CA VAL A 256 -10.03 9.60 -16.28
C VAL A 256 -11.09 10.57 -16.79
N ASP A 257 -11.58 11.49 -15.95
CA ASP A 257 -12.58 12.49 -16.35
C ASP A 257 -12.08 13.36 -17.51
N ASP A 258 -10.85 13.88 -17.43
CA ASP A 258 -10.25 14.74 -18.46
C ASP A 258 -10.02 14.00 -19.79
N VAL A 259 -9.59 12.75 -19.74
CA VAL A 259 -9.34 11.91 -20.92
C VAL A 259 -10.66 11.60 -21.65
N PHE A 260 -11.72 11.23 -20.93
CA PHE A 260 -13.02 10.96 -21.54
C PHE A 260 -13.73 12.21 -22.08
N HIS A 261 -13.37 13.41 -21.59
CA HIS A 261 -13.86 14.66 -22.17
C HIS A 261 -13.13 15.08 -23.45
N LYS A 262 -11.89 14.65 -23.61
CA LYS A 262 -11.03 15.07 -24.74
C LYS A 262 -10.94 14.05 -25.87
N LEU A 263 -11.19 12.78 -25.59
CA LEU A 263 -11.08 11.68 -26.53
C LEU A 263 -12.41 10.93 -26.65
N SER A 264 -12.64 10.27 -27.81
CA SER A 264 -13.73 9.31 -27.94
C SER A 264 -13.50 8.11 -27.04
N ALA A 265 -14.57 7.43 -26.59
CA ALA A 265 -14.52 6.35 -25.63
C ALA A 265 -13.47 5.26 -25.96
N SER A 266 -13.38 4.85 -27.22
CA SER A 266 -12.42 3.86 -27.69
C SER A 266 -10.96 4.34 -27.55
N HIS A 267 -10.67 5.57 -27.98
CA HIS A 267 -9.34 6.15 -27.84
C HIS A 267 -8.99 6.47 -26.37
N ALA A 268 -9.98 6.89 -25.58
CA ALA A 268 -9.82 7.15 -24.14
C ALA A 268 -9.41 5.88 -23.40
N THR A 269 -10.10 4.76 -23.66
CA THR A 269 -9.76 3.47 -23.03
C THR A 269 -8.35 3.02 -23.41
N LEU A 270 -7.99 3.10 -24.68
CA LEU A 270 -6.65 2.73 -25.14
C LEU A 270 -5.56 3.61 -24.50
N TYR A 271 -5.82 4.92 -24.40
CA TYR A 271 -4.93 5.88 -23.75
C TYR A 271 -4.74 5.55 -22.27
N LEU A 272 -5.84 5.27 -21.53
CA LEU A 272 -5.78 4.92 -20.12
C LEU A 272 -5.07 3.59 -19.86
N CYS A 273 -5.25 2.59 -20.74
CA CYS A 273 -4.47 1.35 -20.69
C CYS A 273 -2.96 1.61 -20.86
N GLY A 274 -2.60 2.47 -21.82
CA GLY A 274 -1.21 2.88 -22.02
C GLY A 274 -0.63 3.63 -20.83
N LEU A 275 -1.40 4.56 -20.25
CA LEU A 275 -1.01 5.30 -19.06
C LEU A 275 -0.86 4.37 -17.85
N GLY A 276 -1.77 3.40 -17.70
CA GLY A 276 -1.66 2.37 -16.67
C GLY A 276 -0.38 1.55 -16.79
N ALA A 277 0.01 1.18 -18.03
CA ALA A 277 1.27 0.48 -18.29
C ALA A 277 2.49 1.35 -17.92
N VAL A 278 2.47 2.65 -18.22
CA VAL A 278 3.52 3.60 -17.82
C VAL A 278 3.60 3.71 -16.29
N CYS A 279 2.47 3.83 -15.60
CA CYS A 279 2.42 3.87 -14.14
C CYS A 279 2.97 2.57 -13.51
N ALA A 280 2.59 1.41 -14.04
CA ALA A 280 3.10 0.12 -13.58
C ALA A 280 4.63 0.00 -13.82
N GLY A 281 5.11 0.42 -14.99
CA GLY A 281 6.54 0.49 -15.28
C GLY A 281 7.30 1.41 -14.32
N ASN A 282 6.77 2.60 -14.06
CA ASN A 282 7.34 3.53 -13.08
C ASN A 282 7.38 2.90 -11.69
N TYR A 283 6.28 2.28 -11.23
CA TYR A 283 6.26 1.60 -9.93
C TYR A 283 7.40 0.58 -9.82
N ILE A 284 7.56 -0.31 -10.82
CA ILE A 284 8.60 -1.35 -10.82
C ILE A 284 10.00 -0.73 -10.84
N ILE A 285 10.24 0.21 -11.76
CA ILE A 285 11.56 0.86 -11.91
C ILE A 285 11.96 1.56 -10.62
N TYR A 286 11.08 2.41 -10.07
CA TYR A 286 11.39 3.18 -8.87
C TYR A 286 11.46 2.33 -7.62
N SER A 287 10.65 1.28 -7.49
CA SER A 287 10.77 0.32 -6.38
C SER A 287 12.13 -0.38 -6.36
N ILE A 288 12.59 -0.86 -7.52
CA ILE A 288 13.87 -1.58 -7.61
C ILE A 288 15.06 -0.63 -7.50
N THR A 289 15.06 0.47 -8.24
CA THR A 289 16.22 1.38 -8.29
C THR A 289 16.43 2.15 -7.00
N THR A 290 15.38 2.34 -6.20
CA THR A 290 15.48 2.97 -4.88
C THR A 290 16.26 2.11 -3.90
N LEU A 291 16.17 0.77 -3.98
CA LEU A 291 16.97 -0.14 -3.17
C LEU A 291 18.49 0.04 -3.38
N TYR A 292 18.88 0.55 -4.55
CA TYR A 292 20.28 0.85 -4.89
C TYR A 292 20.61 2.35 -4.79
N TYR A 293 19.76 3.17 -4.15
CA TYR A 293 19.88 4.63 -4.05
C TYR A 293 19.80 5.40 -5.38
N ILE A 294 19.85 4.73 -6.52
CA ILE A 294 19.77 5.33 -7.86
C ILE A 294 18.39 5.94 -8.10
N GLY A 295 17.35 5.35 -7.52
CA GLY A 295 15.96 5.79 -7.65
C GLY A 295 15.75 7.25 -7.27
N TYR A 296 16.44 7.76 -6.26
CA TYR A 296 16.35 9.17 -5.85
C TYR A 296 16.84 10.14 -6.94
N LEU A 297 17.98 9.83 -7.55
CA LEU A 297 18.54 10.64 -8.65
C LEU A 297 17.64 10.59 -9.88
N LEU A 298 17.13 9.40 -10.21
CA LEU A 298 16.18 9.21 -11.31
C LEU A 298 14.88 9.98 -11.06
N LEU A 299 14.37 9.99 -9.83
CA LEU A 299 13.17 10.73 -9.47
C LEU A 299 13.35 12.23 -9.68
N ILE A 300 14.46 12.79 -9.19
CA ILE A 300 14.79 14.21 -9.40
C ILE A 300 14.88 14.51 -10.91
N ALA A 301 15.59 13.69 -11.67
CA ALA A 301 15.72 13.85 -13.11
C ALA A 301 14.35 13.79 -13.82
N TYR A 302 13.46 12.90 -13.38
CA TYR A 302 12.11 12.75 -13.90
C TYR A 302 11.25 13.99 -13.62
N PHE A 303 11.31 14.53 -12.39
CA PHE A 303 10.63 15.79 -12.06
C PHE A 303 11.14 16.96 -12.92
N VAL A 304 12.45 17.13 -13.02
CA VAL A 304 13.05 18.19 -13.83
C VAL A 304 12.63 18.06 -15.29
N TYR A 305 12.67 16.85 -15.85
CA TYR A 305 12.22 16.59 -17.23
C TYR A 305 10.74 16.93 -17.41
N ALA A 306 9.87 16.46 -16.55
CA ALA A 306 8.42 16.68 -16.64
C ALA A 306 8.06 18.17 -16.53
N ILE A 307 8.65 18.88 -15.55
CA ILE A 307 8.42 20.32 -15.38
C ILE A 307 8.94 21.11 -16.59
N LYS A 308 10.16 20.82 -17.04
CA LYS A 308 10.74 21.48 -18.21
C LYS A 308 9.89 21.27 -19.45
N HIS A 309 9.42 20.05 -19.65
CA HIS A 309 8.58 19.69 -20.79
C HIS A 309 7.21 20.41 -20.73
N TYR A 310 6.56 20.40 -19.58
CA TYR A 310 5.28 21.11 -19.36
C TYR A 310 5.42 22.60 -19.57
N VAL A 311 6.43 23.23 -18.98
CA VAL A 311 6.71 24.66 -19.15
C VAL A 311 6.98 24.99 -20.62
N HIS A 312 7.80 24.17 -21.30
CA HIS A 312 8.10 24.39 -22.72
C HIS A 312 6.85 24.33 -23.60
N ASN A 313 5.96 23.39 -23.38
CA ASN A 313 4.74 23.23 -24.18
C ASN A 313 3.71 24.33 -23.88
N ASN A 314 3.54 24.75 -22.62
CA ASN A 314 2.65 25.84 -22.28
C ASN A 314 3.13 27.22 -22.78
N PHE A 315 4.44 27.41 -22.88
CA PHE A 315 4.98 28.68 -23.43
C PHE A 315 4.76 28.81 -24.94
N TYR A 316 4.60 27.71 -25.69
CA TYR A 316 4.43 27.71 -27.14
C TYR A 316 3.06 27.16 -27.54
N LYS A 317 2.02 27.89 -27.12
CA LYS A 317 0.62 27.49 -27.31
C LYS A 317 0.12 27.59 -28.75
N TYR A 318 0.83 28.31 -29.64
CA TYR A 318 0.44 28.57 -31.01
C TYR A 318 1.49 28.05 -32.00
N SER A 319 1.06 27.63 -33.17
CA SER A 319 1.93 27.28 -34.31
C SER A 319 1.61 28.20 -35.47
N CYS A 320 2.66 28.65 -36.19
CA CYS A 320 2.46 29.45 -37.37
C CYS A 320 1.80 28.62 -38.48
N GLY A 321 0.68 29.09 -39.02
CA GLY A 321 -0.06 28.41 -40.08
C GLY A 321 0.74 28.20 -41.35
N LYS A 322 1.78 29.03 -41.65
CA LYS A 322 2.59 28.95 -42.86
C LYS A 322 3.86 28.10 -42.74
N CYS A 323 4.56 28.18 -41.59
CA CYS A 323 5.87 27.52 -41.46
C CYS A 323 5.92 26.53 -40.29
N GLY A 324 4.82 26.33 -39.56
CA GLY A 324 4.77 25.40 -38.43
C GLY A 324 5.59 25.81 -37.17
N ALA A 325 6.23 26.98 -37.18
CA ALA A 325 7.07 27.43 -36.10
C ALA A 325 6.22 27.67 -34.81
N LYS A 326 6.64 27.15 -33.69
CA LYS A 326 5.98 27.33 -32.42
C LYS A 326 6.06 28.79 -31.96
N MET A 327 4.94 29.37 -31.51
CA MET A 327 4.80 30.80 -31.13
C MET A 327 4.26 30.93 -29.73
N LYS A 328 4.76 31.94 -28.98
CA LYS A 328 4.30 32.23 -27.61
C LYS A 328 2.96 32.97 -27.58
N ARG A 329 2.69 33.76 -28.60
CA ARG A 329 1.47 34.60 -28.75
C ARG A 329 1.05 34.60 -30.19
N LYS A 330 -0.23 34.86 -30.46
CA LYS A 330 -0.72 35.20 -31.80
C LYS A 330 -0.03 36.48 -32.30
N GLY A 331 0.12 36.62 -33.60
CA GLY A 331 0.76 37.78 -34.18
C GLY A 331 1.81 37.40 -35.24
N ILE A 332 2.82 38.25 -35.47
CA ILE A 332 3.84 38.08 -36.51
C ILE A 332 4.80 36.92 -36.13
N CYS A 333 4.90 35.93 -37.00
CA CYS A 333 5.83 34.82 -36.85
C CYS A 333 7.29 35.29 -36.99
N LYS A 334 8.13 35.12 -35.98
CA LYS A 334 9.56 35.51 -36.02
C LYS A 334 10.38 34.75 -37.05
N LYS A 335 9.89 33.62 -37.60
CA LYS A 335 10.63 32.79 -38.58
C LYS A 335 10.29 33.11 -40.00
N CYS A 336 9.03 33.42 -40.32
CA CYS A 336 8.58 33.63 -41.71
C CYS A 336 7.84 34.97 -41.90
N GLY A 337 7.68 35.79 -40.89
CA GLY A 337 7.05 37.12 -40.99
C GLY A 337 5.52 37.11 -41.18
N THR A 338 4.88 35.93 -41.27
CA THR A 338 3.43 35.83 -41.50
C THR A 338 2.66 36.21 -40.25
N ILE A 339 1.58 37.01 -40.40
CA ILE A 339 0.65 37.35 -39.33
C ILE A 339 -0.27 36.16 -39.09
N ASN A 340 -0.38 35.70 -37.84
CA ASN A 340 -1.27 34.63 -37.37
C ASN A 340 -2.25 35.21 -36.37
N GLU A 341 -3.53 35.19 -36.69
CA GLU A 341 -4.63 35.69 -35.88
C GLU A 341 -5.15 34.65 -34.89
#